data_38f687611dd2a0649ebf0d833cae588c
#
_entry.id   38f687611dd2a0649ebf0d833cae588c
#
_cell.length_a   1.000
_cell.length_b   1.000
_cell.length_c   1.000
_cell.angle_alpha   90.00
_cell.angle_beta   90.00
_cell.angle_gamma   90.00
#
_symmetry.space_group_name_H-M   'P 1'
#
loop_
_entity.id
_entity.type
_entity.pdbx_description
1 polymer ?
#
loop_
_entity_poly.entity_id
_entity_poly.type
_entity_poly.pdbx_seq_one_letter_code
_entity_poly.pdbx_strand_id
1 'polypeptide(L)'
;MPDLSDRPCSPAVTAVCRAQKVSDLGYSEASHRIRLWNTTLNNIPKDASTADAVGKFEEAKASTSDIYAIEGFDRVIHGLVEGTIDFSDRRSMAEKFLFGSPLQKTLQSINNIMDGEPDADALEKVLTELESQVSPTLDMGLYLDDSDSIYRYFDSLSERVAYNLAFPNEPRKLVLIPDTYFMSLARMARAYNLLEQPEKAERYAQEAHRISPLGIDATLLLVRTLEDQSKVFEAAKLLKDLIAHIFSSSDVALVYYRLAYMEWKLGRSDLCAACYQMAIIIGGSVAQPAKEELEDLLKADASVKKLDTPQEVFSFLKQNGVPVFDQKAVFNKAVAIGSACVNDGIYCVGQNMLKNCLEITFDDAAAKVESSLRTPF
;
A
#
# COMPACT_ATOMS: atom_id res chain seq x y z
N MET A 1 -22.24 21.77 4.65
CA MET A 1 -22.73 20.74 3.70
C MET A 1 -23.28 19.62 4.55
N PRO A 2 -24.35 18.91 4.16
CA PRO A 2 -24.80 17.75 4.91
C PRO A 2 -23.64 16.74 4.99
N ASP A 3 -23.49 16.11 6.15
CA ASP A 3 -22.49 15.07 6.35
C ASP A 3 -22.83 13.88 5.45
N LEU A 4 -22.03 13.65 4.42
CA LEU A 4 -22.22 12.57 3.47
C LEU A 4 -21.62 11.24 3.97
N SER A 5 -21.00 11.22 5.15
CA SER A 5 -20.30 10.06 5.70
C SER A 5 -21.21 8.86 5.93
N ASP A 6 -22.45 9.10 6.36
CA ASP A 6 -23.47 8.05 6.59
C ASP A 6 -24.23 7.62 5.34
N ARG A 7 -23.93 8.22 4.19
CA ARG A 7 -24.58 7.83 2.93
C ARG A 7 -24.22 6.39 2.57
N PRO A 8 -25.18 5.54 2.24
CA PRO A 8 -24.90 4.18 1.78
C PRO A 8 -24.18 4.23 0.43
N CYS A 9 -23.22 3.31 0.22
CA CYS A 9 -22.59 3.12 -1.07
C CYS A 9 -23.58 2.52 -2.07
N SER A 10 -23.42 2.84 -3.37
CA SER A 10 -24.16 2.14 -4.41
C SER A 10 -23.78 0.66 -4.46
N PRO A 11 -24.65 -0.22 -5.01
CA PRO A 11 -24.33 -1.63 -5.18
C PRO A 11 -23.03 -1.86 -5.96
N ALA A 12 -22.73 -1.02 -6.97
CA ALA A 12 -21.51 -1.11 -7.74
C ALA A 12 -20.25 -0.83 -6.89
N VAL A 13 -20.30 0.21 -6.06
CA VAL A 13 -19.21 0.54 -5.15
C VAL A 13 -19.07 -0.48 -4.03
N THR A 14 -20.19 -0.96 -3.49
CA THR A 14 -20.18 -2.03 -2.48
C THR A 14 -19.49 -3.27 -3.03
N ALA A 15 -19.76 -3.66 -4.26
CA ALA A 15 -19.11 -4.81 -4.90
C ALA A 15 -17.60 -4.60 -5.12
N VAL A 16 -17.19 -3.38 -5.49
CA VAL A 16 -15.79 -3.08 -5.83
C VAL A 16 -14.94 -2.78 -4.59
N CYS A 17 -15.49 -2.10 -3.58
CA CYS A 17 -14.74 -1.63 -2.41
C CYS A 17 -15.07 -2.37 -1.12
N ARG A 18 -16.08 -3.24 -1.10
CA ARG A 18 -16.62 -3.89 0.12
C ARG A 18 -16.90 -2.87 1.23
N ALA A 19 -17.49 -1.77 0.86
CA ALA A 19 -17.87 -0.70 1.77
C ALA A 19 -19.38 -0.52 1.73
N GLN A 20 -20.04 -0.44 2.88
CA GLN A 20 -21.49 -0.24 2.96
C GLN A 20 -21.86 1.25 2.97
N LYS A 21 -21.02 2.06 3.59
CA LYS A 21 -21.17 3.51 3.71
C LYS A 21 -19.97 4.22 3.12
N VAL A 22 -20.13 5.49 2.74
CA VAL A 22 -19.03 6.33 2.27
C VAL A 22 -17.94 6.49 3.33
N SER A 23 -18.29 6.49 4.62
CA SER A 23 -17.34 6.49 5.73
C SER A 23 -16.39 5.28 5.75
N ASP A 24 -16.83 4.14 5.19
CA ASP A 24 -16.05 2.91 5.16
C ASP A 24 -15.03 2.90 4.00
N LEU A 25 -15.08 3.90 3.11
CA LEU A 25 -14.19 4.03 1.96
C LEU A 25 -12.85 4.60 2.42
N GLY A 26 -12.00 3.76 2.92
CA GLY A 26 -10.61 4.01 3.20
C GLY A 26 -9.78 2.87 2.63
N TYR A 27 -8.50 3.09 2.43
CA TYR A 27 -7.57 2.02 2.08
C TYR A 27 -6.75 1.58 3.30
N SER A 28 -6.63 2.46 4.31
CA SER A 28 -5.88 2.19 5.53
C SER A 28 -6.55 2.79 6.76
N GLU A 29 -6.18 2.32 7.95
CA GLU A 29 -6.62 2.88 9.23
C GLU A 29 -6.17 4.33 9.41
N ALA A 30 -4.98 4.71 8.92
CA ALA A 30 -4.54 6.11 8.95
C ALA A 30 -5.50 7.01 8.17
N SER A 31 -6.02 6.55 7.03
CA SER A 31 -7.03 7.29 6.28
C SER A 31 -8.32 7.49 7.08
N HIS A 32 -8.74 6.50 7.85
CA HIS A 32 -9.90 6.59 8.74
C HIS A 32 -9.64 7.58 9.89
N ARG A 33 -8.47 7.50 10.53
CA ARG A 33 -8.07 8.42 11.61
C ARG A 33 -7.97 9.87 11.14
N ILE A 34 -7.36 10.11 9.99
CA ILE A 34 -7.29 11.46 9.39
C ILE A 34 -8.69 12.00 9.10
N ARG A 35 -9.59 11.17 8.59
CA ARG A 35 -10.98 11.56 8.32
C ARG A 35 -11.71 11.88 9.61
N LEU A 36 -11.62 11.01 10.62
CA LEU A 36 -12.20 11.23 11.94
C LEU A 36 -11.68 12.54 12.57
N TRP A 37 -10.37 12.78 12.51
CA TRP A 37 -9.76 14.02 12.97
C TRP A 37 -10.33 15.24 12.25
N ASN A 38 -10.34 15.24 10.94
CA ASN A 38 -10.83 16.37 10.14
C ASN A 38 -12.33 16.64 10.39
N THR A 39 -13.14 15.60 10.46
CA THR A 39 -14.58 15.74 10.77
C THR A 39 -14.78 16.35 12.15
N THR A 40 -14.10 15.85 13.17
CA THR A 40 -14.17 16.39 14.53
C THR A 40 -13.75 17.85 14.56
N LEU A 41 -12.60 18.17 13.96
CA LEU A 41 -12.04 19.52 13.95
C LEU A 41 -12.93 20.53 13.21
N ASN A 42 -13.57 20.13 12.11
CA ASN A 42 -14.47 20.98 11.35
C ASN A 42 -15.80 21.26 12.09
N ASN A 43 -16.17 20.41 13.04
CA ASN A 43 -17.35 20.61 13.89
C ASN A 43 -17.07 21.50 15.11
N ILE A 44 -15.82 21.95 15.29
CA ILE A 44 -15.44 22.87 16.39
C ILE A 44 -15.25 24.28 15.81
N PRO A 45 -16.03 25.29 16.25
CA PRO A 45 -15.84 26.68 15.84
C PRO A 45 -14.39 27.14 16.07
N LYS A 46 -13.88 28.00 15.20
CA LYS A 46 -12.49 28.50 15.34
C LYS A 46 -12.27 29.35 16.59
N ASP A 47 -13.32 29.98 17.07
CA ASP A 47 -13.39 30.82 18.27
C ASP A 47 -13.90 30.07 19.52
N ALA A 48 -14.03 28.75 19.43
CA ALA A 48 -14.42 27.92 20.57
C ALA A 48 -13.39 28.03 21.71
N SER A 49 -13.89 27.94 22.95
CA SER A 49 -12.99 27.85 24.10
C SER A 49 -12.24 26.51 24.12
N THR A 50 -11.10 26.46 24.78
CA THR A 50 -10.37 25.21 25.01
C THR A 50 -11.26 24.13 25.65
N ALA A 51 -12.12 24.52 26.60
CA ALA A 51 -13.04 23.60 27.26
C ALA A 51 -14.07 23.00 26.27
N ASP A 52 -14.64 23.82 25.36
CA ASP A 52 -15.56 23.35 24.35
C ASP A 52 -14.88 22.41 23.35
N ALA A 53 -13.63 22.73 22.96
CA ALA A 53 -12.83 21.89 22.08
C ALA A 53 -12.53 20.52 22.73
N VAL A 54 -12.11 20.51 24.00
CA VAL A 54 -11.89 19.28 24.77
C VAL A 54 -13.17 18.44 24.84
N GLY A 55 -14.33 19.05 25.11
CA GLY A 55 -15.61 18.35 25.10
C GLY A 55 -15.89 17.64 23.75
N LYS A 56 -15.62 18.30 22.63
CA LYS A 56 -15.78 17.71 21.30
C LYS A 56 -14.79 16.58 20.99
N PHE A 57 -13.55 16.69 21.44
CA PHE A 57 -12.59 15.59 21.32
C PHE A 57 -12.97 14.40 22.21
N GLU A 58 -13.52 14.62 23.41
CA GLU A 58 -14.04 13.54 24.26
C GLU A 58 -15.28 12.84 23.61
N GLU A 59 -16.20 13.60 22.99
CA GLU A 59 -17.32 13.04 22.22
C GLU A 59 -16.81 12.17 21.06
N ALA A 60 -15.82 12.66 20.31
CA ALA A 60 -15.23 11.93 19.18
C ALA A 60 -14.50 10.65 19.66
N LYS A 61 -13.74 10.74 20.76
CA LYS A 61 -13.09 9.60 21.40
C LYS A 61 -14.10 8.52 21.81
N ALA A 62 -15.23 8.91 22.39
CA ALA A 62 -16.27 7.98 22.79
C ALA A 62 -17.02 7.34 21.59
N SER A 63 -16.97 7.96 20.40
CA SER A 63 -17.65 7.46 19.19
C SER A 63 -16.85 6.46 18.36
N THR A 64 -15.57 6.23 18.68
CA THR A 64 -14.68 5.33 17.94
C THR A 64 -14.22 4.14 18.78
N SER A 65 -14.00 3.00 18.13
CA SER A 65 -13.34 1.82 18.72
C SER A 65 -11.86 1.70 18.29
N ASP A 66 -11.35 2.63 17.45
CA ASP A 66 -9.94 2.66 17.05
C ASP A 66 -9.07 3.13 18.22
N ILE A 67 -8.32 2.20 18.82
CA ILE A 67 -7.47 2.46 19.97
C ILE A 67 -6.41 3.55 19.71
N TYR A 68 -5.88 3.63 18.49
CA TYR A 68 -4.89 4.66 18.12
C TYR A 68 -5.52 6.03 17.95
N ALA A 69 -6.79 6.10 17.51
CA ALA A 69 -7.54 7.34 17.51
C ALA A 69 -7.88 7.79 18.94
N ILE A 70 -8.29 6.86 19.81
CA ILE A 70 -8.53 7.13 21.24
C ILE A 70 -7.29 7.71 21.90
N GLU A 71 -6.14 7.04 21.76
CA GLU A 71 -4.86 7.54 22.28
C GLU A 71 -4.44 8.88 21.66
N GLY A 72 -4.75 9.07 20.37
CA GLY A 72 -4.51 10.33 19.66
C GLY A 72 -5.30 11.50 20.27
N PHE A 73 -6.59 11.30 20.52
CA PHE A 73 -7.41 12.28 21.20
C PHE A 73 -6.95 12.54 22.63
N ASP A 74 -6.57 11.51 23.39
CA ASP A 74 -6.05 11.67 24.75
C ASP A 74 -4.78 12.55 24.77
N ARG A 75 -3.86 12.34 23.81
CA ARG A 75 -2.67 13.19 23.69
C ARG A 75 -2.99 14.64 23.40
N VAL A 76 -3.98 14.91 22.54
CA VAL A 76 -4.41 16.28 22.22
C VAL A 76 -5.11 16.91 23.42
N ILE A 77 -6.03 16.20 24.07
CA ILE A 77 -6.76 16.65 25.24
C ILE A 77 -5.77 17.02 26.37
N HIS A 78 -4.84 16.13 26.71
CA HIS A 78 -3.79 16.41 27.69
C HIS A 78 -2.99 17.65 27.31
N GLY A 79 -2.55 17.77 26.05
CA GLY A 79 -1.79 18.94 25.63
C GLY A 79 -2.54 20.25 25.75
N LEU A 80 -3.84 20.26 25.47
CA LEU A 80 -4.71 21.42 25.63
C LEU A 80 -4.96 21.77 27.11
N VAL A 81 -5.20 20.76 27.95
CA VAL A 81 -5.44 20.95 29.41
C VAL A 81 -4.20 21.42 30.13
N GLU A 82 -3.03 20.88 29.77
CA GLU A 82 -1.73 21.28 30.36
C GLU A 82 -1.19 22.60 29.76
N GLY A 83 -1.82 23.14 28.72
CA GLY A 83 -1.36 24.35 28.04
C GLY A 83 -0.07 24.16 27.23
N THR A 84 0.31 22.91 26.94
CA THR A 84 1.47 22.59 26.07
C THR A 84 1.14 22.73 24.57
N ILE A 85 -0.14 22.81 24.22
CA ILE A 85 -0.66 23.12 22.88
C ILE A 85 -1.74 24.18 23.03
N ASP A 86 -1.79 25.12 22.08
CA ASP A 86 -2.88 26.07 21.94
C ASP A 86 -3.91 25.56 20.94
N PHE A 87 -5.21 25.75 21.22
CA PHE A 87 -6.28 25.32 20.30
C PHE A 87 -6.25 26.03 18.94
N SER A 88 -5.67 27.25 18.89
CA SER A 88 -5.45 27.96 17.62
C SER A 88 -4.39 27.28 16.73
N ASP A 89 -3.48 26.50 17.31
CA ASP A 89 -2.45 25.76 16.57
C ASP A 89 -2.97 24.40 16.11
N ARG A 90 -3.78 24.44 15.04
CA ARG A 90 -4.38 23.27 14.41
C ARG A 90 -3.35 22.25 13.93
N ARG A 91 -2.17 22.73 13.54
CA ARG A 91 -1.09 21.87 13.03
C ARG A 91 -0.47 21.06 14.15
N SER A 92 -0.06 21.69 15.24
CA SER A 92 0.50 20.98 16.40
C SER A 92 -0.47 19.98 17.01
N MET A 93 -1.78 20.30 17.04
CA MET A 93 -2.79 19.34 17.45
C MET A 93 -2.86 18.12 16.51
N ALA A 94 -2.87 18.33 15.19
CA ALA A 94 -2.89 17.25 14.22
C ALA A 94 -1.64 16.36 14.30
N GLU A 95 -0.47 16.97 14.44
CA GLU A 95 0.79 16.26 14.63
C GLU A 95 0.76 15.40 15.91
N LYS A 96 0.24 15.95 17.03
CA LYS A 96 0.12 15.22 18.28
C LYS A 96 -0.88 14.08 18.22
N PHE A 97 -1.98 14.27 17.48
CA PHE A 97 -2.97 13.23 17.25
C PHE A 97 -2.39 12.05 16.42
N LEU A 98 -1.70 12.36 15.32
CA LEU A 98 -1.25 11.35 14.35
C LEU A 98 0.05 10.65 14.75
N PHE A 99 1.02 11.39 15.33
CA PHE A 99 2.43 10.95 15.41
C PHE A 99 2.97 10.74 16.83
N GLY A 100 2.12 10.69 17.84
CA GLY A 100 2.58 10.66 19.24
C GLY A 100 2.71 9.28 19.89
N SER A 101 2.30 8.18 19.24
CA SER A 101 2.30 6.85 19.86
C SER A 101 3.72 6.31 20.08
N PRO A 102 3.96 5.47 21.12
CA PRO A 102 5.26 4.84 21.34
C PRO A 102 5.74 4.06 20.11
N LEU A 103 4.88 3.23 19.51
CA LEU A 103 5.18 2.46 18.32
C LEU A 103 5.62 3.36 17.16
N GLN A 104 4.97 4.50 16.97
CA GLN A 104 5.32 5.42 15.89
C GLN A 104 6.67 6.10 16.12
N LYS A 105 7.02 6.41 17.38
CA LYS A 105 8.34 6.93 17.72
C LYS A 105 9.43 5.90 17.46
N THR A 106 9.20 4.64 17.81
CA THR A 106 10.13 3.54 17.53
C THR A 106 10.28 3.33 16.01
N LEU A 107 9.18 3.40 15.24
CA LEU A 107 9.23 3.38 13.77
C LEU A 107 10.02 4.56 13.19
N GLN A 108 9.86 5.76 13.72
CA GLN A 108 10.65 6.93 13.30
C GLN A 108 12.14 6.72 13.59
N SER A 109 12.47 6.16 14.76
CA SER A 109 13.87 5.89 15.14
C SER A 109 14.52 4.86 14.21
N ILE A 110 13.83 3.76 13.88
CA ILE A 110 14.38 2.75 12.95
C ILE A 110 14.52 3.31 11.53
N ASN A 111 13.59 4.15 11.07
CA ASN A 111 13.70 4.81 9.78
C ASN A 111 14.95 5.69 9.71
N ASN A 112 15.17 6.52 10.72
CA ASN A 112 16.33 7.41 10.78
C ASN A 112 17.67 6.65 10.74
N ILE A 113 17.74 5.47 11.38
CA ILE A 113 18.94 4.61 11.34
C ILE A 113 19.09 3.97 9.95
N MET A 114 18.01 3.50 9.35
CA MET A 114 18.06 2.80 8.05
C MET A 114 18.28 3.74 6.86
N ASP A 115 17.89 5.01 6.97
CA ASP A 115 18.06 6.03 5.92
C ASP A 115 19.48 6.64 5.94
N GLY A 116 20.26 6.39 7.01
CA GLY A 116 21.67 6.78 7.16
C GLY A 116 22.67 5.66 6.84
N GLU A 117 23.89 5.79 7.37
CA GLU A 117 24.79 4.65 7.45
C GLU A 117 24.33 3.76 8.63
N PRO A 118 23.82 2.55 8.38
CA PRO A 118 23.25 1.74 9.44
C PRO A 118 24.34 1.26 10.41
N ASP A 119 24.27 1.73 11.65
CA ASP A 119 25.03 1.17 12.77
C ASP A 119 24.27 -0.09 13.26
N ALA A 120 24.94 -1.24 13.17
CA ALA A 120 24.34 -2.52 13.51
C ALA A 120 23.85 -2.58 14.97
N ASP A 121 24.66 -2.06 15.91
CA ASP A 121 24.33 -2.07 17.34
C ASP A 121 23.10 -1.17 17.63
N ALA A 122 23.05 0.01 17.02
CA ALA A 122 21.90 0.92 17.14
C ALA A 122 20.65 0.32 16.50
N LEU A 123 20.80 -0.35 15.34
CA LEU A 123 19.71 -1.01 14.67
C LEU A 123 19.14 -2.16 15.50
N GLU A 124 19.98 -3.05 16.04
CA GLU A 124 19.56 -4.16 16.92
C GLU A 124 18.79 -3.69 18.14
N LYS A 125 19.24 -2.61 18.77
CA LYS A 125 18.58 -2.04 19.96
C LYS A 125 17.18 -1.56 19.64
N VAL A 126 17.00 -0.76 18.59
CA VAL A 126 15.68 -0.22 18.19
C VAL A 126 14.79 -1.32 17.65
N LEU A 127 15.38 -2.30 16.95
CA LEU A 127 14.66 -3.47 16.44
C LEU A 127 14.12 -4.33 17.59
N THR A 128 14.87 -4.54 18.66
CA THR A 128 14.41 -5.26 19.87
C THR A 128 13.23 -4.54 20.52
N GLU A 129 13.27 -3.21 20.59
CA GLU A 129 12.16 -2.41 21.11
C GLU A 129 10.92 -2.54 20.22
N LEU A 130 11.08 -2.42 18.89
CA LEU A 130 9.98 -2.57 17.92
C LEU A 130 9.37 -3.97 18.00
N GLU A 131 10.20 -4.99 18.07
CA GLU A 131 9.74 -6.38 18.20
C GLU A 131 8.94 -6.60 19.48
N SER A 132 9.35 -6.04 20.61
CA SER A 132 8.62 -6.13 21.87
C SER A 132 7.22 -5.50 21.83
N GLN A 133 7.04 -4.48 20.98
CA GLN A 133 5.75 -3.80 20.79
C GLN A 133 4.83 -4.53 19.80
N VAL A 134 5.37 -5.28 18.84
CA VAL A 134 4.63 -5.90 17.74
C VAL A 134 4.37 -7.39 17.97
N SER A 135 5.34 -8.11 18.53
CA SER A 135 5.25 -9.56 18.71
C SER A 135 4.04 -10.02 19.50
N PRO A 136 3.58 -9.35 20.58
CA PRO A 136 2.36 -9.75 21.26
C PRO A 136 1.13 -9.83 20.36
N THR A 137 0.97 -8.88 19.43
CA THR A 137 -0.12 -8.87 18.45
C THR A 137 -0.02 -10.05 17.48
N LEU A 138 1.21 -10.31 17.00
CA LEU A 138 1.50 -11.41 16.09
C LEU A 138 1.32 -12.77 16.77
N ASP A 139 1.89 -12.96 17.96
CA ASP A 139 1.86 -14.22 18.68
C ASP A 139 0.46 -14.61 19.17
N MET A 140 -0.37 -13.62 19.52
CA MET A 140 -1.78 -13.82 19.84
C MET A 140 -2.67 -14.02 18.61
N GLY A 141 -2.15 -13.79 17.40
CA GLY A 141 -2.91 -13.94 16.16
C GLY A 141 -4.07 -12.97 16.01
N LEU A 142 -3.95 -11.73 16.55
CA LEU A 142 -5.06 -10.76 16.57
C LEU A 142 -5.58 -10.37 15.18
N TYR A 143 -4.74 -10.50 14.16
CA TYR A 143 -5.10 -10.22 12.77
C TYR A 143 -5.13 -11.47 11.88
N LEU A 144 -5.27 -12.66 12.47
CA LEU A 144 -5.55 -13.87 11.68
C LEU A 144 -7.00 -13.85 11.20
N ASP A 145 -7.19 -14.24 9.93
CA ASP A 145 -8.51 -14.40 9.36
C ASP A 145 -9.32 -15.46 10.16
N ASP A 146 -10.58 -15.16 10.43
CA ASP A 146 -11.50 -16.06 11.13
C ASP A 146 -12.73 -16.39 10.26
N SER A 147 -13.77 -16.97 10.85
CA SER A 147 -15.01 -17.34 10.14
C SER A 147 -15.80 -16.13 9.63
N ASP A 148 -15.66 -14.98 10.27
CA ASP A 148 -16.52 -13.80 10.06
C ASP A 148 -15.78 -12.63 9.44
N SER A 149 -14.43 -12.60 9.60
CA SER A 149 -13.60 -11.45 9.22
C SER A 149 -12.33 -11.86 8.49
N ILE A 150 -11.93 -11.01 7.56
CA ILE A 150 -10.61 -11.01 6.93
C ILE A 150 -9.89 -9.72 7.29
N TYR A 151 -8.62 -9.82 7.61
CA TYR A 151 -7.81 -8.70 8.07
C TYR A 151 -6.79 -8.33 6.99
N ARG A 152 -6.89 -7.11 6.42
CA ARG A 152 -6.06 -6.68 5.30
C ARG A 152 -5.53 -5.27 5.49
N TYR A 153 -4.39 -5.03 4.88
CA TYR A 153 -3.79 -3.72 4.70
C TYR A 153 -3.70 -3.41 3.19
N PHE A 154 -3.90 -2.17 2.81
CA PHE A 154 -3.77 -1.69 1.44
C PHE A 154 -3.02 -0.36 1.41
N ASP A 155 -2.07 -0.19 0.48
CA ASP A 155 -1.36 1.08 0.27
C ASP A 155 -2.22 2.10 -0.48
N SER A 156 -3.22 1.63 -1.22
CA SER A 156 -4.08 2.50 -2.03
C SER A 156 -5.49 1.94 -2.20
N LEU A 157 -6.40 2.81 -2.64
CA LEU A 157 -7.76 2.40 -3.00
C LEU A 157 -7.77 1.48 -4.24
N SER A 158 -6.85 1.66 -5.18
CA SER A 158 -6.73 0.78 -6.34
C SER A 158 -6.28 -0.63 -5.96
N GLU A 159 -5.40 -0.78 -4.98
CA GLU A 159 -5.04 -2.08 -4.41
C GLU A 159 -6.24 -2.75 -3.73
N ARG A 160 -7.01 -2.00 -2.93
CA ARG A 160 -8.26 -2.51 -2.34
C ARG A 160 -9.25 -2.96 -3.39
N VAL A 161 -9.42 -2.19 -4.48
CA VAL A 161 -10.26 -2.57 -5.63
C VAL A 161 -9.73 -3.83 -6.29
N ALA A 162 -8.41 -3.91 -6.54
CA ALA A 162 -7.77 -5.09 -7.12
C ALA A 162 -8.01 -6.35 -6.29
N TYR A 163 -7.86 -6.24 -4.96
CA TYR A 163 -8.12 -7.33 -4.02
C TYR A 163 -9.57 -7.83 -4.12
N ASN A 164 -10.54 -6.93 -4.07
CA ASN A 164 -11.96 -7.32 -4.14
C ASN A 164 -12.35 -7.93 -5.51
N LEU A 165 -11.71 -7.50 -6.58
CA LEU A 165 -11.88 -8.10 -7.90
C LEU A 165 -11.21 -9.48 -8.04
N ALA A 166 -10.10 -9.70 -7.33
CA ALA A 166 -9.43 -11.01 -7.29
C ALA A 166 -10.21 -12.02 -6.43
N PHE A 167 -10.90 -11.56 -5.38
CA PHE A 167 -11.64 -12.38 -4.44
C PHE A 167 -13.13 -12.00 -4.36
N PRO A 168 -13.89 -12.09 -5.49
CA PRO A 168 -15.26 -11.55 -5.57
C PRO A 168 -16.28 -12.30 -4.70
N ASN A 169 -16.01 -13.55 -4.38
CA ASN A 169 -16.91 -14.43 -3.62
C ASN A 169 -16.53 -14.54 -2.13
N GLU A 170 -15.64 -13.70 -1.62
CA GLU A 170 -15.26 -13.69 -0.21
C GLU A 170 -16.42 -13.10 0.64
N PRO A 171 -17.12 -13.89 1.47
CA PRO A 171 -18.32 -13.44 2.19
C PRO A 171 -17.99 -12.69 3.48
N ARG A 172 -16.77 -12.88 4.03
CA ARG A 172 -16.36 -12.36 5.34
C ARG A 172 -16.21 -10.85 5.30
N LYS A 173 -16.37 -10.23 6.46
CA LYS A 173 -16.17 -8.78 6.62
C LYS A 173 -14.70 -8.43 6.42
N LEU A 174 -14.44 -7.41 5.61
CA LEU A 174 -13.10 -6.84 5.48
C LEU A 174 -12.83 -5.88 6.65
N VAL A 175 -11.78 -6.15 7.41
CA VAL A 175 -11.29 -5.31 8.52
C VAL A 175 -9.92 -4.78 8.14
N LEU A 176 -9.76 -3.45 8.23
CA LEU A 176 -8.48 -2.81 7.94
C LEU A 176 -7.52 -2.95 9.13
N ILE A 177 -6.29 -3.31 8.82
CA ILE A 177 -5.19 -3.40 9.78
C ILE A 177 -4.55 -2.03 9.94
N PRO A 178 -4.13 -1.65 11.16
CA PRO A 178 -3.41 -0.40 11.39
C PRO A 178 -2.13 -0.30 10.55
N ASP A 179 -1.91 0.85 9.90
CA ASP A 179 -0.71 1.10 9.08
C ASP A 179 0.57 0.90 9.87
N THR A 180 0.59 1.33 11.13
CA THR A 180 1.73 1.18 12.03
C THR A 180 2.12 -0.27 12.22
N TYR A 181 1.16 -1.21 12.25
CA TYR A 181 1.44 -2.64 12.33
C TYR A 181 2.13 -3.14 11.06
N PHE A 182 1.55 -2.87 9.88
CA PHE A 182 2.14 -3.24 8.59
C PHE A 182 3.54 -2.64 8.43
N MET A 183 3.69 -1.33 8.66
CA MET A 183 4.98 -0.65 8.56
C MET A 183 6.03 -1.23 9.50
N SER A 184 5.62 -1.65 10.70
CA SER A 184 6.52 -2.31 11.65
C SER A 184 7.02 -3.65 11.12
N LEU A 185 6.13 -4.51 10.60
CA LEU A 185 6.51 -5.77 9.97
C LEU A 185 7.48 -5.56 8.83
N ALA A 186 7.19 -4.59 7.95
CA ALA A 186 8.03 -4.27 6.81
C ALA A 186 9.43 -3.78 7.24
N ARG A 187 9.50 -2.93 8.29
CA ARG A 187 10.79 -2.44 8.82
C ARG A 187 11.57 -3.54 9.53
N MET A 188 10.90 -4.39 10.31
CA MET A 188 11.55 -5.53 10.95
C MET A 188 12.14 -6.50 9.91
N ALA A 189 11.39 -6.85 8.88
CA ALA A 189 11.89 -7.72 7.82
C ALA A 189 13.11 -7.14 7.11
N ARG A 190 13.08 -5.84 6.75
CA ARG A 190 14.23 -5.16 6.13
C ARG A 190 15.45 -5.09 7.05
N ALA A 191 15.22 -4.76 8.33
CA ALA A 191 16.29 -4.66 9.33
C ALA A 191 16.94 -6.02 9.59
N TYR A 192 16.16 -7.09 9.69
CA TYR A 192 16.72 -8.45 9.84
C TYR A 192 17.47 -8.93 8.60
N ASN A 193 17.07 -8.53 7.39
CA ASN A 193 17.85 -8.77 6.19
C ASN A 193 19.22 -8.04 6.24
N LEU A 194 19.24 -6.78 6.71
CA LEU A 194 20.50 -6.03 6.88
C LEU A 194 21.42 -6.65 7.94
N LEU A 195 20.83 -7.26 8.97
CA LEU A 195 21.56 -7.96 10.05
C LEU A 195 21.90 -9.43 9.70
N GLU A 196 21.66 -9.85 8.46
CA GLU A 196 21.90 -11.22 7.98
C GLU A 196 21.18 -12.30 8.82
N GLN A 197 19.94 -11.99 9.29
CA GLN A 197 19.06 -12.91 10.02
C GLN A 197 17.86 -13.33 9.16
N PRO A 198 18.05 -14.16 8.12
CA PRO A 198 17.06 -14.40 7.07
C PRO A 198 15.78 -15.10 7.56
N GLU A 199 15.87 -15.95 8.58
CA GLU A 199 14.68 -16.64 9.11
C GLU A 199 13.71 -15.68 9.81
N LYS A 200 14.25 -14.72 10.57
CA LYS A 200 13.42 -13.66 11.18
C LYS A 200 12.88 -12.71 10.12
N ALA A 201 13.71 -12.32 9.15
CA ALA A 201 13.27 -11.50 8.02
C ALA A 201 12.09 -12.15 7.28
N GLU A 202 12.18 -13.45 7.00
CA GLU A 202 11.11 -14.20 6.32
C GLU A 202 9.82 -14.23 7.13
N ARG A 203 9.89 -14.46 8.45
CA ARG A 203 8.72 -14.45 9.34
C ARG A 203 7.91 -13.17 9.20
N TYR A 204 8.58 -12.02 9.29
CA TYR A 204 7.92 -10.72 9.21
C TYR A 204 7.49 -10.35 7.79
N ALA A 205 8.28 -10.70 6.78
CA ALA A 205 7.92 -10.50 5.38
C ALA A 205 6.71 -11.36 4.96
N GLN A 206 6.62 -12.60 5.42
CA GLN A 206 5.46 -13.47 5.18
C GLN A 206 4.20 -12.91 5.81
N GLU A 207 4.27 -12.41 7.06
CA GLU A 207 3.12 -11.80 7.71
C GLU A 207 2.71 -10.50 7.00
N ALA A 208 3.66 -9.64 6.62
CA ALA A 208 3.35 -8.43 5.83
C ALA A 208 2.65 -8.79 4.50
N HIS A 209 3.14 -9.81 3.79
CA HIS A 209 2.52 -10.28 2.55
C HIS A 209 1.15 -10.95 2.79
N ARG A 210 0.97 -11.70 3.87
CA ARG A 210 -0.32 -12.30 4.23
C ARG A 210 -1.42 -11.25 4.40
N ILE A 211 -1.11 -10.14 5.05
CA ILE A 211 -2.08 -9.06 5.29
C ILE A 211 -2.22 -8.09 4.11
N SER A 212 -1.23 -8.05 3.21
CA SER A 212 -1.27 -7.24 1.96
C SER A 212 -0.84 -8.10 0.75
N PRO A 213 -1.66 -9.10 0.36
CA PRO A 213 -1.25 -10.13 -0.60
C PRO A 213 -1.12 -9.60 -2.05
N LEU A 214 -1.69 -8.45 -2.36
CA LEU A 214 -1.55 -7.76 -3.64
C LEU A 214 -0.75 -6.46 -3.53
N GLY A 215 -0.20 -6.18 -2.36
CA GLY A 215 0.67 -5.03 -2.11
C GLY A 215 2.03 -5.22 -2.76
N ILE A 216 2.45 -4.22 -3.54
CA ILE A 216 3.75 -4.22 -4.22
C ILE A 216 4.88 -4.29 -3.20
N ASP A 217 4.86 -3.40 -2.22
CA ASP A 217 5.90 -3.32 -1.18
C ASP A 217 6.00 -4.61 -0.36
N ALA A 218 4.87 -5.19 0.03
CA ALA A 218 4.82 -6.44 0.78
C ALA A 218 5.37 -7.61 -0.05
N THR A 219 4.98 -7.70 -1.32
CA THR A 219 5.45 -8.76 -2.22
C THR A 219 6.94 -8.62 -2.51
N LEU A 220 7.43 -7.41 -2.85
CA LEU A 220 8.86 -7.19 -3.12
C LEU A 220 9.73 -7.45 -1.89
N LEU A 221 9.24 -7.13 -0.70
CA LEU A 221 9.91 -7.45 0.56
C LEU A 221 10.09 -8.95 0.73
N LEU A 222 9.02 -9.73 0.54
CA LEU A 222 9.07 -11.18 0.64
C LEU A 222 9.95 -11.78 -0.48
N VAL A 223 9.83 -11.30 -1.71
CA VAL A 223 10.68 -11.69 -2.84
C VAL A 223 12.16 -11.49 -2.51
N ARG A 224 12.53 -10.34 -1.96
CA ARG A 224 13.93 -10.07 -1.55
C ARG A 224 14.41 -11.05 -0.49
N THR A 225 13.60 -11.29 0.53
CA THR A 225 13.93 -12.22 1.61
C THR A 225 14.08 -13.67 1.11
N LEU A 226 13.21 -14.10 0.19
CA LEU A 226 13.30 -15.43 -0.45
C LEU A 226 14.54 -15.53 -1.36
N GLU A 227 14.88 -14.45 -2.07
CA GLU A 227 16.08 -14.37 -2.89
C GLU A 227 17.35 -14.56 -2.06
N ASP A 228 17.46 -13.87 -0.92
CA ASP A 228 18.60 -13.95 0.00
C ASP A 228 18.77 -15.39 0.55
N GLN A 229 17.69 -16.17 0.62
CA GLN A 229 17.71 -17.59 0.98
C GLN A 229 17.80 -18.56 -0.21
N SER A 230 18.07 -18.06 -1.42
CA SER A 230 18.11 -18.86 -2.65
C SER A 230 16.79 -19.58 -3.02
N LYS A 231 15.65 -19.14 -2.46
CA LYS A 231 14.28 -19.63 -2.79
C LYS A 231 13.74 -18.93 -4.04
N VAL A 232 14.52 -18.90 -5.11
CA VAL A 232 14.28 -18.08 -6.31
C VAL A 232 13.01 -18.48 -7.06
N PHE A 233 12.65 -19.77 -7.06
CA PHE A 233 11.44 -20.24 -7.72
C PHE A 233 10.18 -19.69 -7.06
N GLU A 234 10.12 -19.68 -5.73
CA GLU A 234 9.01 -19.13 -4.96
C GLU A 234 8.90 -17.61 -5.16
N ALA A 235 10.04 -16.91 -5.15
CA ALA A 235 10.09 -15.47 -5.46
C ALA A 235 9.54 -15.15 -6.86
N ALA A 236 9.96 -15.91 -7.88
CA ALA A 236 9.46 -15.73 -9.25
C ALA A 236 7.95 -16.02 -9.36
N LYS A 237 7.44 -17.01 -8.62
CA LYS A 237 6.01 -17.32 -8.57
C LYS A 237 5.19 -16.17 -7.99
N LEU A 238 5.61 -15.60 -6.86
CA LEU A 238 4.93 -14.45 -6.24
C LEU A 238 4.84 -13.25 -7.20
N LEU A 239 5.92 -12.94 -7.93
CA LEU A 239 5.92 -11.87 -8.91
C LEU A 239 4.96 -12.14 -10.07
N LYS A 240 4.90 -13.38 -10.58
CA LYS A 240 3.95 -13.76 -11.64
C LYS A 240 2.50 -13.64 -11.17
N ASP A 241 2.20 -14.13 -9.97
CA ASP A 241 0.84 -14.08 -9.43
C ASP A 241 0.37 -12.63 -9.24
N LEU A 242 1.28 -11.71 -8.88
CA LEU A 242 0.96 -10.31 -8.67
C LEU A 242 0.62 -9.55 -9.96
N ILE A 243 1.30 -9.82 -11.09
CA ILE A 243 1.15 -9.09 -12.38
C ILE A 243 -0.32 -8.97 -12.81
N ALA A 244 -1.12 -10.04 -12.61
CA ALA A 244 -2.50 -10.08 -13.06
C ALA A 244 -3.45 -9.13 -12.31
N HIS A 245 -3.00 -8.53 -11.20
CA HIS A 245 -3.83 -7.74 -10.28
C HIS A 245 -3.43 -6.27 -10.18
N ILE A 246 -2.36 -5.85 -10.84
CA ILE A 246 -1.85 -4.47 -10.77
C ILE A 246 -2.62 -3.56 -11.72
N PHE A 247 -2.97 -2.35 -11.24
CA PHE A 247 -3.54 -1.28 -12.07
C PHE A 247 -2.51 -0.21 -12.46
N SER A 248 -1.45 -0.04 -11.69
CA SER A 248 -0.39 0.94 -11.96
C SER A 248 0.62 0.40 -12.97
N SER A 249 0.91 1.17 -14.01
CA SER A 249 1.91 0.81 -15.01
C SER A 249 3.33 0.85 -14.46
N SER A 250 3.64 1.81 -13.60
CA SER A 250 4.95 1.92 -12.94
C SER A 250 5.24 0.69 -12.06
N ASP A 251 4.24 0.23 -11.31
CA ASP A 251 4.37 -0.93 -10.42
C ASP A 251 4.54 -2.22 -11.22
N VAL A 252 3.74 -2.43 -12.26
CA VAL A 252 3.87 -3.65 -13.07
C VAL A 252 5.19 -3.68 -13.85
N ALA A 253 5.69 -2.54 -14.31
CA ALA A 253 7.02 -2.45 -14.93
C ALA A 253 8.13 -2.89 -13.95
N LEU A 254 8.04 -2.42 -12.68
CA LEU A 254 8.95 -2.83 -11.61
C LEU A 254 8.86 -4.34 -11.34
N VAL A 255 7.65 -4.91 -11.33
CA VAL A 255 7.46 -6.36 -11.11
C VAL A 255 8.08 -7.17 -12.25
N TYR A 256 7.93 -6.78 -13.52
CA TYR A 256 8.61 -7.43 -14.65
C TYR A 256 10.13 -7.30 -14.56
N TYR A 257 10.63 -6.14 -14.17
CA TYR A 257 12.06 -5.91 -13.98
C TYR A 257 12.63 -6.86 -12.91
N ARG A 258 11.96 -7.00 -11.77
CA ARG A 258 12.37 -7.94 -10.71
C ARG A 258 12.20 -9.41 -11.14
N LEU A 259 11.15 -9.74 -11.87
CA LEU A 259 10.92 -11.07 -12.41
C LEU A 259 12.03 -11.48 -13.40
N ALA A 260 12.48 -10.55 -14.24
CA ALA A 260 13.57 -10.80 -15.16
C ALA A 260 14.83 -11.31 -14.43
N TYR A 261 15.19 -10.65 -13.33
CA TYR A 261 16.33 -11.06 -12.51
C TYR A 261 16.12 -12.46 -11.86
N MET A 262 14.89 -12.76 -11.41
CA MET A 262 14.58 -14.10 -10.87
C MET A 262 14.68 -15.18 -11.96
N GLU A 263 14.19 -14.93 -13.17
CA GLU A 263 14.27 -15.87 -14.29
C GLU A 263 15.72 -16.08 -14.74
N TRP A 264 16.56 -15.04 -14.70
CA TRP A 264 18.01 -15.16 -14.91
C TRP A 264 18.65 -16.10 -13.87
N LYS A 265 18.37 -15.91 -12.58
CA LYS A 265 18.86 -16.80 -11.52
C LYS A 265 18.40 -18.25 -11.67
N LEU A 266 17.26 -18.48 -12.31
CA LEU A 266 16.73 -19.81 -12.65
C LEU A 266 17.35 -20.40 -13.93
N GLY A 267 18.28 -19.70 -14.58
CA GLY A 267 18.92 -20.13 -15.83
C GLY A 267 17.99 -20.02 -17.06
N ARG A 268 16.92 -19.21 -16.99
CA ARG A 268 15.96 -19.01 -18.07
C ARG A 268 16.22 -17.71 -18.81
N SER A 269 17.39 -17.62 -19.47
CA SER A 269 17.88 -16.37 -20.08
C SER A 269 16.92 -15.75 -21.10
N ASP A 270 16.24 -16.57 -21.94
CA ASP A 270 15.27 -16.04 -22.90
C ASP A 270 14.04 -15.40 -22.21
N LEU A 271 13.58 -16.00 -21.10
CA LEU A 271 12.46 -15.47 -20.33
C LEU A 271 12.85 -14.20 -19.55
N CYS A 272 14.08 -14.17 -19.03
CA CYS A 272 14.69 -12.97 -18.47
C CYS A 272 14.69 -11.82 -19.48
N ALA A 273 15.19 -12.05 -20.70
CA ALA A 273 15.20 -11.07 -21.78
C ALA A 273 13.79 -10.56 -22.13
N ALA A 274 12.81 -11.46 -22.23
CA ALA A 274 11.42 -11.08 -22.50
C ALA A 274 10.80 -10.25 -21.36
N CYS A 275 11.10 -10.55 -20.10
CA CYS A 275 10.65 -9.77 -18.97
C CYS A 275 11.27 -8.36 -18.96
N TYR A 276 12.57 -8.21 -19.22
CA TYR A 276 13.18 -6.89 -19.41
C TYR A 276 12.56 -6.12 -20.57
N GLN A 277 12.34 -6.78 -21.72
CA GLN A 277 11.65 -6.14 -22.86
C GLN A 277 10.25 -5.66 -22.47
N MET A 278 9.50 -6.44 -21.67
CA MET A 278 8.19 -6.04 -21.20
C MET A 278 8.26 -4.80 -20.27
N ALA A 279 9.21 -4.76 -19.35
CA ALA A 279 9.45 -3.59 -18.50
C ALA A 279 9.78 -2.33 -19.34
N ILE A 280 10.58 -2.48 -20.41
CA ILE A 280 10.91 -1.39 -21.33
C ILE A 280 9.67 -0.94 -22.14
N ILE A 281 8.84 -1.88 -22.63
CA ILE A 281 7.61 -1.59 -23.38
C ILE A 281 6.62 -0.78 -22.51
N ILE A 282 6.47 -1.15 -21.24
CA ILE A 282 5.59 -0.43 -20.32
C ILE A 282 6.16 0.95 -20.01
N GLY A 283 7.48 1.05 -19.81
CA GLY A 283 8.16 2.31 -19.54
C GLY A 283 8.34 2.63 -18.06
N GLY A 284 8.42 3.91 -17.74
CA GLY A 284 8.64 4.39 -16.36
C GLY A 284 10.09 4.37 -15.91
N SER A 285 10.31 4.47 -14.59
CA SER A 285 11.64 4.63 -13.99
C SER A 285 12.58 3.44 -14.19
N VAL A 286 12.04 2.24 -14.38
CA VAL A 286 12.82 1.01 -14.57
C VAL A 286 13.17 0.72 -16.04
N ALA A 287 12.63 1.48 -16.99
CA ALA A 287 12.85 1.21 -18.42
C ALA A 287 14.32 1.33 -18.82
N GLN A 288 15.02 2.35 -18.33
CA GLN A 288 16.43 2.54 -18.63
C GLN A 288 17.33 1.48 -17.95
N PRO A 289 17.20 1.19 -16.64
CA PRO A 289 17.88 0.04 -16.02
C PRO A 289 17.61 -1.29 -16.73
N ALA A 290 16.36 -1.59 -17.06
CA ALA A 290 15.98 -2.81 -17.77
C ALA A 290 16.65 -2.92 -19.15
N LYS A 291 16.81 -1.79 -19.85
CA LYS A 291 17.51 -1.76 -21.14
C LYS A 291 19.00 -2.07 -20.98
N GLU A 292 19.64 -1.48 -20.00
CA GLU A 292 21.07 -1.69 -19.72
C GLU A 292 21.35 -3.15 -19.34
N GLU A 293 20.54 -3.73 -18.43
CA GLU A 293 20.69 -5.13 -18.03
C GLU A 293 20.37 -6.10 -19.18
N LEU A 294 19.39 -5.79 -20.04
CA LEU A 294 19.11 -6.56 -21.25
C LEU A 294 20.30 -6.54 -22.21
N GLU A 295 20.90 -5.37 -22.45
CA GLU A 295 22.07 -5.25 -23.33
C GLU A 295 23.27 -6.05 -22.79
N ASP A 296 23.48 -6.06 -21.48
CA ASP A 296 24.54 -6.83 -20.83
C ASP A 296 24.27 -8.34 -20.89
N LEU A 297 23.02 -8.76 -20.70
CA LEU A 297 22.62 -10.17 -20.90
C LEU A 297 22.91 -10.65 -22.34
N LEU A 298 22.53 -9.85 -23.34
CA LEU A 298 22.74 -10.20 -24.76
C LEU A 298 24.22 -10.22 -25.16
N LYS A 299 25.07 -9.42 -24.49
CA LYS A 299 26.52 -9.47 -24.68
C LYS A 299 27.14 -10.72 -24.01
N ALA A 300 26.64 -11.09 -22.84
CA ALA A 300 27.15 -12.21 -22.05
C ALA A 300 26.73 -13.57 -22.62
N ASP A 301 25.56 -13.67 -23.24
CA ASP A 301 25.00 -14.90 -23.77
C ASP A 301 24.47 -14.70 -25.20
N ALA A 302 25.28 -15.05 -26.21
CA ALA A 302 24.94 -14.93 -27.62
C ALA A 302 23.80 -15.88 -28.09
N SER A 303 23.39 -16.83 -27.26
CA SER A 303 22.25 -17.72 -27.55
C SER A 303 20.90 -17.05 -27.30
N VAL A 304 20.88 -16.05 -26.42
CA VAL A 304 19.68 -15.28 -26.08
C VAL A 304 19.31 -14.34 -27.22
N LYS A 305 18.07 -14.37 -27.64
CA LYS A 305 17.58 -13.51 -28.74
C LYS A 305 16.63 -12.44 -28.20
N LYS A 306 16.91 -11.21 -28.57
CA LYS A 306 15.93 -10.13 -28.42
C LYS A 306 14.77 -10.36 -29.38
N LEU A 307 13.55 -10.27 -28.86
CA LEU A 307 12.34 -10.32 -29.67
C LEU A 307 12.12 -9.00 -30.40
N ASP A 308 11.69 -9.05 -31.65
CA ASP A 308 11.67 -7.87 -32.52
C ASP A 308 10.45 -6.96 -32.31
N THR A 309 9.34 -7.53 -31.89
CA THR A 309 8.07 -6.81 -31.74
C THR A 309 7.43 -7.01 -30.36
N PRO A 310 6.65 -6.02 -29.88
CA PRO A 310 5.87 -6.20 -28.64
C PRO A 310 4.96 -7.43 -28.66
N GLN A 311 4.38 -7.76 -29.79
CA GLN A 311 3.48 -8.92 -29.97
C GLN A 311 4.21 -10.24 -29.77
N GLU A 312 5.46 -10.33 -30.23
CA GLU A 312 6.30 -11.49 -29.96
C GLU A 312 6.64 -11.63 -28.49
N VAL A 313 6.98 -10.50 -27.81
CA VAL A 313 7.22 -10.48 -26.35
C VAL A 313 5.97 -10.98 -25.61
N PHE A 314 4.78 -10.45 -25.93
CA PHE A 314 3.53 -10.86 -25.27
C PHE A 314 3.23 -12.35 -25.51
N SER A 315 3.42 -12.83 -26.73
CA SER A 315 3.19 -14.23 -27.06
C SER A 315 4.16 -15.15 -26.34
N PHE A 316 5.43 -14.79 -26.30
CA PHE A 316 6.46 -15.55 -25.61
C PHE A 316 6.25 -15.61 -24.09
N LEU A 317 5.97 -14.48 -23.43
CA LEU A 317 5.65 -14.42 -22.00
C LEU A 317 4.46 -15.33 -21.67
N LYS A 318 3.37 -15.22 -22.45
CA LYS A 318 2.15 -16.02 -22.26
C LYS A 318 2.39 -17.52 -22.43
N GLN A 319 3.18 -17.94 -23.44
CA GLN A 319 3.55 -19.34 -23.67
C GLN A 319 4.39 -19.91 -22.51
N ASN A 320 5.15 -19.06 -21.82
CA ASN A 320 5.98 -19.43 -20.67
C ASN A 320 5.29 -19.21 -19.31
N GLY A 321 3.97 -19.02 -19.29
CA GLY A 321 3.19 -18.90 -18.07
C GLY A 321 3.41 -17.60 -17.30
N VAL A 322 3.90 -16.55 -17.97
CA VAL A 322 3.98 -15.21 -17.38
C VAL A 322 2.76 -14.41 -17.85
N PRO A 323 1.93 -13.89 -16.91
CA PRO A 323 0.81 -13.02 -17.27
C PRO A 323 1.30 -11.80 -18.04
N VAL A 324 0.50 -11.35 -19.01
CA VAL A 324 0.81 -10.17 -19.82
C VAL A 324 -0.05 -9.00 -19.35
N PHE A 325 0.59 -7.87 -19.06
CA PHE A 325 -0.12 -6.64 -18.72
C PHE A 325 -0.69 -6.01 -20.00
N ASP A 326 -1.98 -6.24 -20.22
CA ASP A 326 -2.72 -5.60 -21.32
C ASP A 326 -3.10 -4.18 -20.92
N GLN A 327 -2.27 -3.20 -21.28
CA GLN A 327 -2.46 -1.78 -20.95
C GLN A 327 -3.86 -1.29 -21.36
N LYS A 328 -4.38 -1.70 -22.51
CA LYS A 328 -5.69 -1.25 -23.00
C LYS A 328 -6.83 -1.84 -22.15
N ALA A 329 -6.74 -3.13 -21.82
CA ALA A 329 -7.75 -3.77 -20.97
C ALA A 329 -7.76 -3.18 -19.56
N VAL A 330 -6.58 -2.96 -18.96
CA VAL A 330 -6.43 -2.35 -17.64
C VAL A 330 -6.93 -0.90 -17.64
N PHE A 331 -6.57 -0.10 -18.64
CA PHE A 331 -7.07 1.26 -18.82
C PHE A 331 -8.61 1.28 -18.85
N ASN A 332 -9.23 0.50 -19.74
CA ASN A 332 -10.67 0.46 -19.87
C ASN A 332 -11.37 0.06 -18.57
N LYS A 333 -10.82 -0.91 -17.84
CA LYS A 333 -11.34 -1.37 -16.56
C LYS A 333 -11.23 -0.29 -15.49
N ALA A 334 -10.10 0.39 -15.40
CA ALA A 334 -9.87 1.47 -14.44
C ALA A 334 -10.77 2.68 -14.71
N VAL A 335 -10.94 3.08 -15.99
CA VAL A 335 -11.88 4.14 -16.40
C VAL A 335 -13.32 3.77 -16.05
N ALA A 336 -13.75 2.54 -16.32
CA ALA A 336 -15.11 2.11 -16.02
C ALA A 336 -15.41 2.18 -14.52
N ILE A 337 -14.49 1.67 -13.68
CA ILE A 337 -14.62 1.70 -12.22
C ILE A 337 -14.58 3.15 -11.72
N GLY A 338 -13.57 3.93 -12.16
CA GLY A 338 -13.41 5.31 -11.74
C GLY A 338 -14.61 6.18 -12.09
N SER A 339 -15.12 6.07 -13.32
CA SER A 339 -16.30 6.81 -13.76
C SER A 339 -17.58 6.43 -13.00
N ALA A 340 -17.78 5.14 -12.73
CA ALA A 340 -18.92 4.69 -11.91
C ALA A 340 -18.85 5.28 -10.50
N CYS A 341 -17.67 5.25 -9.87
CA CYS A 341 -17.48 5.82 -8.54
C CYS A 341 -17.71 7.35 -8.52
N VAL A 342 -17.22 8.07 -9.53
CA VAL A 342 -17.45 9.52 -9.64
C VAL A 342 -18.94 9.85 -9.80
N ASN A 343 -19.64 9.11 -10.66
CA ASN A 343 -21.10 9.30 -10.87
C ASN A 343 -21.90 9.05 -9.58
N ASP A 344 -21.43 8.16 -8.73
CA ASP A 344 -22.04 7.88 -7.43
C ASP A 344 -21.60 8.89 -6.34
N GLY A 345 -20.78 9.87 -6.67
CA GLY A 345 -20.25 10.87 -5.73
C GLY A 345 -19.14 10.34 -4.82
N ILE A 346 -18.49 9.24 -5.20
CA ILE A 346 -17.40 8.61 -4.46
C ILE A 346 -16.07 8.99 -5.11
N TYR A 347 -15.70 10.23 -4.88
CA TYR A 347 -14.62 10.89 -5.59
C TYR A 347 -13.25 10.32 -5.27
N CYS A 348 -13.01 9.85 -4.04
CA CYS A 348 -11.69 9.32 -3.63
C CYS A 348 -11.28 8.06 -4.41
N VAL A 349 -12.19 7.12 -4.62
CA VAL A 349 -11.94 5.92 -5.44
C VAL A 349 -11.80 6.31 -6.90
N GLY A 350 -12.72 7.17 -7.39
CA GLY A 350 -12.69 7.66 -8.76
C GLY A 350 -11.38 8.33 -9.11
N GLN A 351 -10.91 9.25 -8.26
CA GLN A 351 -9.64 9.94 -8.45
C GLN A 351 -8.45 8.96 -8.50
N ASN A 352 -8.39 8.00 -7.56
CA ASN A 352 -7.29 7.04 -7.50
C ASN A 352 -7.24 6.15 -8.76
N MET A 353 -8.41 5.67 -9.23
CA MET A 353 -8.48 4.85 -10.44
C MET A 353 -8.15 5.66 -11.71
N LEU A 354 -8.61 6.91 -11.82
CA LEU A 354 -8.29 7.77 -12.96
C LEU A 354 -6.81 8.17 -12.98
N LYS A 355 -6.19 8.38 -11.82
CA LYS A 355 -4.74 8.59 -11.72
C LYS A 355 -3.96 7.43 -12.35
N ASN A 356 -4.31 6.19 -12.02
CA ASN A 356 -3.67 5.01 -12.62
C ASN A 356 -3.90 4.93 -14.14
N CYS A 357 -5.06 5.38 -14.65
CA CYS A 357 -5.29 5.46 -16.08
C CYS A 357 -4.30 6.42 -16.78
N LEU A 358 -4.05 7.58 -16.17
CA LEU A 358 -3.15 8.59 -16.73
C LEU A 358 -1.68 8.14 -16.73
N GLU A 359 -1.30 7.22 -15.86
CA GLU A 359 0.02 6.58 -15.92
C GLU A 359 0.15 5.63 -17.13
N ILE A 360 -0.96 4.99 -17.56
CA ILE A 360 -0.96 4.06 -18.70
C ILE A 360 -0.94 4.83 -20.02
N THR A 361 -1.82 5.82 -20.17
CA THR A 361 -1.90 6.66 -21.35
C THR A 361 -2.53 8.00 -21.00
N PHE A 362 -2.04 9.06 -21.62
CA PHE A 362 -2.62 10.39 -21.42
C PHE A 362 -3.96 10.47 -22.15
N ASP A 363 -5.03 10.79 -21.40
CA ASP A 363 -6.37 11.04 -21.91
C ASP A 363 -6.88 12.37 -21.36
N ASP A 364 -7.21 13.31 -22.26
CA ASP A 364 -7.63 14.67 -21.91
C ASP A 364 -8.91 14.70 -21.07
N ALA A 365 -9.84 13.77 -21.29
CA ALA A 365 -11.09 13.72 -20.54
C ALA A 365 -10.84 13.19 -19.12
N ALA A 366 -10.08 12.10 -19.00
CA ALA A 366 -9.67 11.56 -17.71
C ALA A 366 -8.84 12.57 -16.89
N ALA A 367 -7.91 13.29 -17.53
CA ALA A 367 -7.09 14.31 -16.90
C ALA A 367 -7.91 15.48 -16.36
N LYS A 368 -8.92 15.94 -17.11
CA LYS A 368 -9.83 17.00 -16.67
C LYS A 368 -10.67 16.57 -15.46
N VAL A 369 -11.21 15.38 -15.49
CA VAL A 369 -12.00 14.84 -14.37
C VAL A 369 -11.09 14.65 -13.14
N GLU A 370 -9.95 14.00 -13.28
CA GLU A 370 -9.00 13.79 -12.18
C GLU A 370 -8.56 15.10 -11.55
N SER A 371 -8.20 16.10 -12.35
CA SER A 371 -7.79 17.42 -11.85
C SER A 371 -8.91 18.17 -11.12
N SER A 372 -10.17 18.00 -11.56
CA SER A 372 -11.32 18.60 -10.88
C SER A 372 -11.61 17.95 -9.51
N LEU A 373 -11.14 16.72 -9.30
CA LEU A 373 -11.27 15.98 -8.04
C LEU A 373 -10.15 16.27 -7.04
N ARG A 374 -9.06 16.93 -7.50
CA ARG A 374 -7.92 17.33 -6.63
C ARG A 374 -8.20 18.56 -5.77
N THR A 375 -9.38 19.17 -5.85
CA THR A 375 -9.71 20.34 -5.03
C THR A 375 -9.64 19.95 -3.55
N PRO A 376 -8.95 20.72 -2.69
CA PRO A 376 -8.78 20.36 -1.29
C PRO A 376 -10.15 20.34 -0.60
N PHE A 377 -10.49 19.20 -0.07
CA PHE A 377 -11.58 19.06 0.91
C PHE A 377 -11.02 19.38 2.30
#